data_c5e7c92ac9c388a618ac48c7a6456bde
#
_entry.id   c5e7c92ac9c388a618ac48c7a6456bde
#
_cell.length_a   1.000
_cell.length_b   1.000
_cell.length_c   1.000
_cell.angle_alpha   90.00
_cell.angle_beta   90.00
_cell.angle_gamma   90.00
#
_symmetry.space_group_name_H-M   'P 1'
#
loop_
_entity.id
_entity.type
_entity.pdbx_description
1 polymer ?
#
loop_
_entity_poly.entity_id
_entity_poly.type
_entity_poly.pdbx_seq_one_letter_code
_entity_poly.pdbx_strand_id
1 'polypeptide(L)'
;MRKQYFFRPSSEGLCAWDVDRLVRLARDLPVHAVPLSRIRELDEPVFGEGEPPTWRSLVAHLQLVDAAELRYPIILAADGTVMDGRHRVAKALREGRSTVDAVQFPEDPPPDHVGCRPEELPY
;
A
#
# COMPACT_ATOMS: atom_id res chain seq x y z
N MET A 1 -15.45 5.38 7.38
CA MET A 1 -14.54 4.93 6.31
C MET A 1 -14.34 3.43 6.40
N ARG A 2 -14.39 2.76 5.27
CA ARG A 2 -14.25 1.31 5.22
C ARG A 2 -12.82 0.91 5.61
N LYS A 3 -12.69 -0.16 6.41
CA LYS A 3 -11.39 -0.70 6.82
C LYS A 3 -10.62 -1.22 5.60
N GLN A 4 -9.31 -1.01 5.58
CA GLN A 4 -8.43 -1.46 4.52
C GLN A 4 -7.47 -2.52 5.03
N TYR A 5 -7.07 -3.42 4.13
CA TYR A 5 -6.11 -4.47 4.42
C TYR A 5 -5.02 -4.51 3.36
N PHE A 6 -3.82 -4.84 3.80
CA PHE A 6 -2.74 -5.27 2.91
C PHE A 6 -2.77 -6.80 2.85
N PHE A 7 -2.72 -7.34 1.64
CA PHE A 7 -2.79 -8.79 1.40
C PHE A 7 -1.49 -9.32 0.83
N ARG A 8 -1.09 -10.52 1.28
CA ARG A 8 0.05 -11.24 0.71
C ARG A 8 -0.24 -12.74 0.75
N PRO A 9 -0.06 -13.47 -0.36
CA PRO A 9 -0.23 -14.93 -0.35
C PRO A 9 0.89 -15.60 0.46
N SER A 10 0.56 -16.74 1.06
CA SER A 10 1.51 -17.57 1.80
C SER A 10 1.18 -19.04 1.60
N SER A 11 2.04 -19.92 2.11
CA SER A 11 1.80 -21.37 2.08
C SER A 11 0.56 -21.80 2.86
N GLU A 12 0.08 -20.95 3.79
CA GLU A 12 -1.11 -21.20 4.60
C GLU A 12 -2.33 -20.45 4.10
N GLY A 13 -2.25 -19.88 2.89
CA GLY A 13 -3.31 -19.08 2.30
C GLY A 13 -3.00 -17.59 2.32
N LEU A 14 -4.01 -16.79 2.08
CA LEU A 14 -3.86 -15.34 2.01
C LEU A 14 -3.69 -14.75 3.42
N CYS A 15 -2.62 -13.99 3.62
CA CYS A 15 -2.41 -13.22 4.84
C CYS A 15 -2.96 -11.83 4.66
N ALA A 16 -3.58 -11.28 5.71
CA ALA A 16 -4.13 -9.93 5.69
C ALA A 16 -3.65 -9.15 6.91
N TRP A 17 -3.17 -7.93 6.67
CA TRP A 17 -2.80 -6.98 7.71
C TRP A 17 -3.78 -5.83 7.71
N ASP A 18 -4.35 -5.53 8.88
CA ASP A 18 -5.18 -4.35 9.10
C ASP A 18 -4.31 -3.10 8.96
N VAL A 19 -4.63 -2.24 8.01
CA VAL A 19 -3.83 -1.04 7.73
C VAL A 19 -3.81 -0.08 8.93
N ASP A 20 -4.92 0.06 9.65
CA ASP A 20 -4.95 0.91 10.85
C ASP A 20 -3.93 0.43 11.89
N ARG A 21 -3.80 -0.89 12.06
CA ARG A 21 -2.80 -1.46 12.95
C ARG A 21 -1.39 -1.21 12.44
N LEU A 22 -1.16 -1.36 11.13
CA LEU A 22 0.15 -1.07 10.53
C LEU A 22 0.57 0.38 10.79
N VAL A 23 -0.35 1.33 10.66
CA VAL A 23 -0.08 2.74 10.92
C VAL A 23 0.34 2.94 12.37
N ARG A 24 -0.34 2.30 13.32
CA ARG A 24 0.03 2.40 14.74
C ARG A 24 1.40 1.81 15.02
N LEU A 25 1.69 0.63 14.47
CA LEU A 25 2.98 -0.05 14.67
C LEU A 25 4.13 0.71 14.02
N ALA A 26 3.88 1.40 12.92
CA ALA A 26 4.90 2.15 12.17
C ALA A 26 5.18 3.54 12.74
N ARG A 27 4.39 3.99 13.72
CA ARG A 27 4.42 5.39 14.20
C ARG A 27 5.81 5.85 14.64
N ASP A 28 6.57 4.98 15.29
CA ASP A 28 7.86 5.34 15.85
C ASP A 28 9.05 4.94 14.95
N LEU A 29 8.77 4.40 13.76
CA LEU A 29 9.84 4.07 12.82
C LEU A 29 10.39 5.34 12.18
N PRO A 30 11.72 5.40 11.92
CA PRO A 30 12.32 6.59 11.29
C PRO A 30 11.81 6.77 9.86
N VAL A 31 11.52 8.01 9.50
CA VAL A 31 11.13 8.39 8.13
C VAL A 31 12.38 8.61 7.30
N HIS A 32 12.41 8.05 6.10
CA HIS A 32 13.50 8.27 5.16
C HIS A 32 12.98 8.41 3.74
N ALA A 33 13.75 9.04 2.88
CA ALA A 33 13.39 9.21 1.48
C ALA A 33 13.77 7.95 0.71
N VAL A 34 12.80 7.39 -0.03
CA VAL A 34 13.01 6.20 -0.85
C VAL A 34 12.91 6.59 -2.31
N PRO A 35 13.90 6.26 -3.15
CA PRO A 35 13.82 6.53 -4.58
C PRO A 35 12.62 5.81 -5.20
N LEU A 36 11.85 6.51 -6.04
CA LEU A 36 10.71 5.90 -6.74
C LEU A 36 11.15 4.72 -7.61
N SER A 37 12.39 4.75 -8.11
CA SER A 37 12.94 3.65 -8.91
C SER A 37 13.05 2.32 -8.17
N ARG A 38 12.97 2.34 -6.83
CA ARG A 38 12.99 1.12 -6.02
C ARG A 38 11.61 0.56 -5.74
N ILE A 39 10.56 1.27 -6.12
CA ILE A 39 9.18 0.86 -5.83
C ILE A 39 8.64 0.12 -7.03
N ARG A 40 8.68 -1.22 -6.96
CA ARG A 40 8.27 -2.09 -8.07
C ARG A 40 6.77 -1.98 -8.39
N GLU A 41 5.95 -1.61 -7.41
CA GLU A 41 4.51 -1.47 -7.60
C GLU A 41 4.14 -0.42 -8.65
N LEU A 42 5.04 0.53 -8.94
CA LEU A 42 4.81 1.50 -10.01
C LEU A 42 4.71 0.85 -11.39
N ASP A 43 5.30 -0.33 -11.57
CA ASP A 43 5.29 -1.04 -12.85
C ASP A 43 4.31 -2.22 -12.85
N GLU A 44 3.47 -2.32 -11.82
CA GLU A 44 2.45 -3.36 -11.71
C GLU A 44 1.08 -2.83 -12.13
N PRO A 45 0.18 -3.71 -12.61
CA PRO A 45 -1.17 -3.29 -12.99
C PRO A 45 -1.93 -2.67 -11.82
N VAL A 46 -2.58 -1.52 -12.07
CA VAL A 46 -3.29 -0.76 -11.04
C VAL A 46 -4.46 -1.55 -10.46
N PHE A 47 -5.22 -2.22 -11.32
CA PHE A 47 -6.46 -2.92 -10.94
C PHE A 47 -6.28 -4.43 -10.81
N GLY A 48 -5.05 -4.93 -10.84
CA GLY A 48 -4.76 -6.35 -10.77
C GLY A 48 -5.12 -7.09 -12.05
N GLU A 49 -4.83 -8.39 -12.06
CA GLU A 49 -5.13 -9.24 -13.20
C GLU A 49 -6.62 -9.61 -13.22
N GLY A 50 -7.23 -9.61 -14.39
CA GLY A 50 -8.60 -10.03 -14.57
C GLY A 50 -9.66 -8.95 -14.37
N GLU A 51 -9.27 -7.74 -13.98
CA GLU A 51 -10.21 -6.61 -13.85
C GLU A 51 -9.87 -5.53 -14.87
N PRO A 52 -10.50 -5.55 -16.06
CA PRO A 52 -10.22 -4.52 -17.05
C PRO A 52 -10.67 -3.15 -16.52
N PRO A 53 -9.85 -2.09 -16.71
CA PRO A 53 -10.23 -0.76 -16.27
C PRO A 53 -11.40 -0.21 -17.08
N THR A 54 -12.29 0.50 -16.40
CA THR A 54 -13.34 1.29 -17.06
C THR A 54 -12.99 2.77 -16.89
N TRP A 55 -13.61 3.62 -17.69
CA TRP A 55 -13.43 5.07 -17.50
C TRP A 55 -13.82 5.48 -16.08
N ARG A 56 -14.91 4.92 -15.56
CA ARG A 56 -15.36 5.23 -14.20
C ARG A 56 -14.36 4.82 -13.15
N SER A 57 -13.81 3.60 -13.23
CA SER A 57 -12.82 3.12 -12.25
C SER A 57 -11.51 3.90 -12.34
N LEU A 58 -11.11 4.28 -13.55
CA LEU A 58 -9.91 5.12 -13.74
C LEU A 58 -10.10 6.49 -13.09
N VAL A 59 -11.24 7.15 -13.34
CA VAL A 59 -11.52 8.46 -12.75
C VAL A 59 -11.56 8.39 -11.22
N ALA A 60 -12.23 7.36 -10.67
CA ALA A 60 -12.27 7.16 -9.23
C ALA A 60 -10.87 6.98 -8.64
N HIS A 61 -10.01 6.22 -9.32
CA HIS A 61 -8.63 6.01 -8.89
C HIS A 61 -7.83 7.33 -8.92
N LEU A 62 -7.98 8.11 -9.98
CA LEU A 62 -7.31 9.41 -10.10
C LEU A 62 -7.73 10.37 -8.99
N GLN A 63 -8.99 10.33 -8.59
CA GLN A 63 -9.48 11.14 -7.47
C GLN A 63 -8.79 10.75 -6.16
N LEU A 64 -8.56 9.46 -5.92
CA LEU A 64 -7.84 8.98 -4.75
C LEU A 64 -6.38 9.44 -4.77
N VAL A 65 -5.75 9.41 -5.94
CA VAL A 65 -4.38 9.93 -6.12
C VAL A 65 -4.34 11.42 -5.80
N ASP A 66 -5.30 12.20 -6.33
CA ASP A 66 -5.37 13.65 -6.08
C ASP A 66 -5.56 13.97 -4.59
N ALA A 67 -6.34 13.17 -3.88
CA ALA A 67 -6.63 13.38 -2.47
C ALA A 67 -5.50 12.90 -1.55
N ALA A 68 -4.54 12.13 -2.06
CA ALA A 68 -3.44 11.63 -1.25
C ALA A 68 -2.57 12.77 -0.71
N GLU A 69 -2.08 12.62 0.51
CA GLU A 69 -1.26 13.64 1.16
C GLU A 69 0.16 13.14 1.35
N LEU A 70 1.12 13.75 0.61
CA LEU A 70 2.51 13.32 0.62
C LEU A 70 3.23 13.57 1.95
N ARG A 71 2.66 14.37 2.84
CA ARG A 71 3.23 14.59 4.17
C ARG A 71 3.21 13.34 5.05
N TYR A 72 2.32 12.38 4.74
CA TYR A 72 2.31 11.10 5.45
C TYR A 72 3.22 10.12 4.75
N PRO A 73 4.19 9.51 5.45
CA PRO A 73 5.08 8.54 4.83
C PRO A 73 4.31 7.28 4.42
N ILE A 74 4.76 6.65 3.35
CA ILE A 74 4.27 5.32 2.98
C ILE A 74 4.86 4.28 3.94
N ILE A 75 4.23 3.11 4.01
CA ILE A 75 4.69 2.02 4.87
C ILE A 75 5.20 0.89 4.00
N LEU A 76 6.45 0.50 4.22
CA LEU A 76 7.10 -0.59 3.50
C LEU A 76 7.29 -1.79 4.42
N ALA A 77 7.07 -2.99 3.87
CA ALA A 77 7.45 -4.24 4.50
C ALA A 77 8.98 -4.36 4.52
N ALA A 78 9.48 -5.36 5.25
CA ALA A 78 10.92 -5.58 5.36
C ALA A 78 11.59 -5.81 3.99
N ASP A 79 10.87 -6.41 3.03
CA ASP A 79 11.38 -6.66 1.68
C ASP A 79 11.17 -5.48 0.71
N GLY A 80 10.63 -4.36 1.19
CA GLY A 80 10.38 -3.17 0.37
C GLY A 80 9.01 -3.12 -0.30
N THR A 81 8.15 -4.13 -0.12
CA THR A 81 6.79 -4.10 -0.65
C THR A 81 5.98 -2.98 0.00
N VAL A 82 5.19 -2.25 -0.78
CA VAL A 82 4.34 -1.18 -0.24
C VAL A 82 3.15 -1.81 0.47
N MET A 83 3.11 -1.65 1.79
CA MET A 83 1.98 -2.13 2.61
C MET A 83 0.86 -1.09 2.68
N ASP A 84 1.20 0.19 2.61
CA ASP A 84 0.24 1.28 2.59
C ASP A 84 0.84 2.49 1.87
N GLY A 85 0.05 3.14 1.02
CA GLY A 85 0.44 4.39 0.40
C GLY A 85 0.67 4.35 -1.10
N ARG A 86 0.11 3.38 -1.83
CA ARG A 86 0.26 3.32 -3.31
C ARG A 86 -0.21 4.59 -4.00
N HIS A 87 -1.29 5.22 -3.51
CA HIS A 87 -1.79 6.46 -4.09
C HIS A 87 -0.80 7.62 -3.86
N ARG A 88 -0.11 7.63 -2.72
CA ARG A 88 0.95 8.63 -2.45
C ARG A 88 2.15 8.43 -3.36
N VAL A 89 2.53 7.18 -3.63
CA VAL A 89 3.59 6.87 -4.58
C VAL A 89 3.21 7.37 -5.97
N ALA A 90 2.00 7.08 -6.44
CA ALA A 90 1.51 7.55 -7.74
C ALA A 90 1.49 9.07 -7.82
N LYS A 91 1.07 9.75 -6.76
CA LYS A 91 1.06 11.21 -6.71
C LYS A 91 2.47 11.79 -6.79
N ALA A 92 3.42 11.20 -6.07
CA ALA A 92 4.81 11.62 -6.11
C ALA A 92 5.38 11.51 -7.54
N LEU A 93 5.10 10.40 -8.22
CA LEU A 93 5.51 10.20 -9.60
C LEU A 93 4.90 11.27 -10.52
N ARG A 94 3.60 11.52 -10.39
CA ARG A 94 2.90 12.50 -11.23
C ARG A 94 3.42 13.92 -11.02
N GLU A 95 3.83 14.25 -9.79
CA GLU A 95 4.40 15.57 -9.47
C GLU A 95 5.86 15.70 -9.89
N GLY A 96 6.46 14.66 -10.46
CA GLY A 96 7.85 14.69 -10.91
C GLY A 96 8.87 14.57 -9.79
N ARG A 97 8.47 14.03 -8.64
CA ARG A 97 9.40 13.79 -7.53
C ARG A 97 10.27 12.58 -7.82
N SER A 98 11.49 12.59 -7.32
CA SER A 98 12.41 11.45 -7.46
C SER A 98 12.33 10.48 -6.27
N THR A 99 11.78 10.94 -5.14
CA THR A 99 11.67 10.17 -3.90
C THR A 99 10.31 10.33 -3.27
N VAL A 100 9.99 9.43 -2.35
CA VAL A 100 8.81 9.53 -1.47
C VAL A 100 9.25 9.21 -0.04
N ASP A 101 8.65 9.90 0.93
CA ASP A 101 8.91 9.62 2.33
C ASP A 101 8.31 8.28 2.73
N ALA A 102 9.08 7.46 3.43
CA ALA A 102 8.68 6.12 3.82
C ALA A 102 9.17 5.77 5.22
N VAL A 103 8.44 4.89 5.87
CA VAL A 103 8.91 4.11 7.00
C VAL A 103 8.94 2.65 6.59
N GLN A 104 9.86 1.87 7.13
CA GLN A 104 10.02 0.47 6.74
C GLN A 104 10.18 -0.39 7.99
N PHE A 105 9.40 -1.47 8.06
CA PHE A 105 9.55 -2.43 9.14
C PHE A 105 10.88 -3.17 8.98
N PRO A 106 11.70 -3.26 10.05
CA PRO A 106 12.89 -4.12 10.00
C PRO A 106 12.51 -5.60 9.93
N GLU A 107 11.36 -5.95 10.49
CA GLU A 107 10.76 -7.29 10.45
C GLU A 107 9.25 -7.12 10.34
N ASP A 108 8.61 -7.88 9.44
CA ASP A 108 7.18 -7.75 9.24
C ASP A 108 6.41 -8.14 10.50
N PRO A 109 5.42 -7.32 10.92
CA PRO A 109 4.55 -7.74 12.01
C PRO A 109 3.72 -8.95 11.61
N PRO A 110 3.27 -9.77 12.59
CA PRO A 110 2.39 -10.89 12.28
C PRO A 110 1.10 -10.40 11.61
N PRO A 111 0.56 -11.14 10.62
CA PRO A 111 -0.70 -10.77 9.99
C PRO A 111 -1.87 -10.88 10.98
N ASP A 112 -2.92 -10.11 10.73
CA ASP A 112 -4.13 -10.17 11.53
C ASP A 112 -5.00 -11.36 11.18
N HIS A 113 -4.96 -11.79 9.91
CA HIS A 113 -5.75 -12.92 9.42
C HIS A 113 -4.89 -13.77 8.48
N VAL A 114 -5.05 -15.10 8.58
CA VAL A 114 -4.36 -16.06 7.72
C VAL A 114 -5.38 -17.05 7.17
N GLY A 115 -5.36 -17.24 5.85
CA GLY A 115 -6.22 -18.21 5.18
C GLY A 115 -7.66 -17.75 4.96
N CYS A 116 -7.98 -16.51 5.29
CA CYS A 116 -9.31 -15.95 5.06
C CYS A 116 -9.41 -15.35 3.65
N ARG A 117 -10.58 -15.48 3.04
CA ARG A 117 -10.85 -14.77 1.78
C ARG A 117 -11.15 -13.29 2.08
N PRO A 118 -10.84 -12.37 1.16
CA PRO A 118 -11.09 -10.94 1.41
C PRO A 118 -12.53 -10.62 1.83
N GLU A 119 -13.52 -11.32 1.26
CA GLU A 119 -14.93 -11.11 1.59
C GLU A 119 -15.33 -11.63 2.98
N GLU A 120 -14.48 -12.41 3.61
CA GLU A 120 -14.73 -12.93 4.97
C GLU A 120 -14.22 -12.00 6.07
N LEU A 121 -13.49 -10.94 5.71
CA LEU A 121 -12.86 -10.05 6.68
C LEU A 121 -13.83 -8.97 7.17
N PRO A 122 -13.68 -8.51 8.44
CA PRO A 122 -14.48 -7.40 8.94
C PRO A 122 -14.04 -6.06 8.30
N TYR A 123 -14.99 -5.34 7.80
CA TYR A 123 -14.73 -4.02 7.17
C TYR A 123 -15.43 -2.88 7.91
#